data_67bc43edf24086d7e401bf532ce3a139
#
_entry.id   67bc43edf24086d7e401bf532ce3a139
#
_cell.length_a   1.000
_cell.length_b   1.000
_cell.length_c   1.000
_cell.angle_alpha   90.00
_cell.angle_beta   90.00
_cell.angle_gamma   90.00
#
_symmetry.space_group_name_H-M   'P 1'
#
loop_
_entity.id
_entity.type
_entity.pdbx_description
1 polymer ?
#
loop_
_entity_poly.entity_id
_entity_poly.type
_entity_poly.pdbx_seq_one_letter_code
_entity_poly.pdbx_strand_id
1 'polypeptide(L)'
;MHSHTRALVAAAAHAVLIGKKVAGLYDHDAGKHLRIASECRDHRVQGLDGDRAVGFGGRLPELYDDGDKSFISLEPDGASARGFDRMSGHAYVAQVSERLVQLYDHGENRWFAFDVQIA
;
A
#
# COMPACT_ATOMS: atom_id res chain seq x y z
N MET A 1 3.97 11.53 2.86
CA MET A 1 4.15 10.11 3.27
C MET A 1 5.57 9.66 2.96
N HIS A 2 6.11 8.80 3.81
CA HIS A 2 7.39 8.14 3.50
C HIS A 2 7.24 7.26 2.25
N SER A 3 8.34 7.04 1.53
CA SER A 3 8.32 6.17 0.37
C SER A 3 7.88 4.74 0.73
N HIS A 4 8.33 4.23 1.88
CA HIS A 4 7.93 2.90 2.31
C HIS A 4 6.45 2.84 2.71
N THR A 5 5.87 3.93 3.18
CA THR A 5 4.44 3.99 3.49
C THR A 5 3.61 3.96 2.21
N ARG A 6 4.03 4.70 1.18
CA ARG A 6 3.36 4.65 -0.13
C ARG A 6 3.39 3.23 -0.72
N ALA A 7 4.53 2.57 -0.61
CA ALA A 7 4.68 1.20 -1.10
C ALA A 7 3.78 0.21 -0.33
N LEU A 8 3.74 0.33 0.97
CA LEU A 8 2.87 -0.48 1.83
C LEU A 8 1.41 -0.31 1.45
N VAL A 9 0.97 0.93 1.27
CA VAL A 9 -0.41 1.23 0.86
C VAL A 9 -0.70 0.67 -0.52
N ALA A 10 0.23 0.82 -1.48
CA ALA A 10 0.05 0.28 -2.83
C ALA A 10 -0.12 -1.24 -2.80
N ALA A 11 0.71 -1.94 -2.05
CA ALA A 11 0.62 -3.39 -1.92
C ALA A 11 -0.69 -3.82 -1.25
N ALA A 12 -1.07 -3.14 -0.18
CA ALA A 12 -2.31 -3.45 0.53
C ALA A 12 -3.55 -3.17 -0.34
N ALA A 13 -3.61 -2.02 -1.00
CA ALA A 13 -4.73 -1.65 -1.85
C ALA A 13 -4.92 -2.64 -2.99
N HIS A 14 -3.83 -3.08 -3.62
CA HIS A 14 -3.92 -4.08 -4.68
C HIS A 14 -4.45 -5.41 -4.15
N ALA A 15 -3.93 -5.90 -3.04
CA ALA A 15 -4.39 -7.15 -2.44
C ALA A 15 -5.88 -7.09 -2.08
N VAL A 16 -6.34 -5.95 -1.55
CA VAL A 16 -7.74 -5.75 -1.17
C VAL A 16 -8.66 -5.72 -2.39
N LEU A 17 -8.29 -4.93 -3.41
CA LEU A 17 -9.20 -4.66 -4.54
C LEU A 17 -9.16 -5.74 -5.61
N ILE A 18 -8.00 -6.33 -5.87
CA ILE A 18 -7.87 -7.39 -6.86
C ILE A 18 -8.08 -8.77 -6.24
N GLY A 19 -7.83 -8.92 -4.94
CA GLY A 19 -8.05 -10.17 -4.22
C GLY A 19 -6.98 -11.23 -4.47
N LYS A 20 -5.80 -10.83 -4.90
CA LYS A 20 -4.65 -11.71 -5.14
C LYS A 20 -3.49 -11.34 -4.24
N LYS A 21 -2.61 -12.30 -4.00
CA LYS A 21 -1.40 -12.06 -3.21
C LYS A 21 -0.42 -11.24 -4.03
N VAL A 22 0.14 -10.23 -3.39
CA VAL A 22 1.22 -9.41 -3.95
C VAL A 22 2.55 -10.01 -3.50
N ALA A 23 3.47 -10.24 -4.44
CA ALA A 23 4.79 -10.80 -4.16
C ALA A 23 5.91 -9.76 -4.27
N GLY A 24 5.64 -8.60 -4.85
CA GLY A 24 6.62 -7.55 -5.01
C GLY A 24 6.04 -6.36 -5.74
N LEU A 25 6.74 -5.25 -5.68
CA LEU A 25 6.41 -4.03 -6.42
C LEU A 25 7.64 -3.54 -7.17
N TYR A 26 7.40 -2.85 -8.28
CA TYR A 26 8.42 -2.01 -8.89
C TYR A 26 8.02 -0.56 -8.67
N ASP A 27 8.86 0.19 -7.96
CA ASP A 27 8.63 1.60 -7.65
C ASP A 27 9.21 2.45 -8.77
N HIS A 28 8.35 3.06 -9.59
CA HIS A 28 8.77 3.87 -10.72
C HIS A 28 9.47 5.17 -10.29
N ASP A 29 9.13 5.71 -9.14
CA ASP A 29 9.76 6.92 -8.63
C ASP A 29 11.20 6.65 -8.19
N ALA A 30 11.41 5.58 -7.46
CA ALA A 30 12.74 5.19 -6.98
C ALA A 30 13.54 4.40 -8.02
N GLY A 31 12.87 3.87 -9.04
CA GLY A 31 13.51 3.07 -10.09
C GLY A 31 14.05 1.75 -9.60
N LYS A 32 13.35 1.08 -8.67
CA LYS A 32 13.82 -0.16 -8.10
C LYS A 32 12.70 -1.12 -7.72
N HIS A 33 13.04 -2.40 -7.67
CA HIS A 33 12.15 -3.43 -7.14
C HIS A 33 12.13 -3.38 -5.61
N LEU A 34 10.94 -3.57 -5.05
CA LEU A 34 10.73 -3.62 -3.61
C LEU A 34 10.28 -5.02 -3.22
N ARG A 35 10.87 -5.57 -2.16
CA ARG A 35 10.48 -6.86 -1.59
C ARG A 35 9.38 -6.64 -0.59
N ILE A 36 8.18 -6.47 -1.10
CA ILE A 36 7.01 -6.25 -0.27
C ILE A 36 5.92 -7.23 -0.70
N ALA A 37 5.29 -7.87 0.27
CA ALA A 37 4.24 -8.85 0.04
C ALA A 37 3.00 -8.47 0.81
N SER A 38 1.83 -8.79 0.28
CA SER A 38 0.59 -8.57 0.99
C SER A 38 -0.50 -9.52 0.50
N GLU A 39 -1.45 -9.79 1.38
CA GLU A 39 -2.68 -10.49 1.03
C GLU A 39 -3.83 -9.94 1.87
N CYS A 40 -5.04 -10.10 1.38
CA CYS A 40 -6.25 -9.73 2.10
C CYS A 40 -7.19 -10.92 2.14
N ARG A 41 -7.66 -11.25 3.33
CA ARG A 41 -8.63 -12.32 3.54
C ARG A 41 -9.61 -11.88 4.61
N ASP A 42 -10.92 -11.94 4.29
CA ASP A 42 -11.98 -11.57 5.23
C ASP A 42 -11.78 -10.17 5.82
N HIS A 43 -11.46 -9.20 4.96
CA HIS A 43 -11.21 -7.80 5.33
C HIS A 43 -10.01 -7.60 6.26
N ARG A 44 -9.13 -8.59 6.35
CA ARG A 44 -7.89 -8.49 7.11
C ARG A 44 -6.70 -8.55 6.16
N VAL A 45 -5.85 -7.54 6.24
CA VAL A 45 -4.62 -7.45 5.47
C VAL A 45 -3.48 -8.00 6.31
N GLN A 46 -2.63 -8.83 5.68
CA GLN A 46 -1.34 -9.24 6.22
C GLN A 46 -0.28 -8.93 5.20
N GLY A 47 0.77 -8.27 5.62
CA GLY A 47 1.86 -7.90 4.74
C GLY A 47 3.21 -7.95 5.42
N LEU A 48 4.24 -7.96 4.59
CA LEU A 48 5.62 -7.95 5.02
C LEU A 48 6.39 -7.02 4.11
N ASP A 49 7.04 -6.03 4.69
CA ASP A 49 8.03 -5.20 4.00
C ASP A 49 9.39 -5.87 4.21
N GLY A 50 9.83 -6.66 3.23
CA GLY A 50 11.06 -7.43 3.33
C GLY A 50 12.30 -6.57 3.39
N ASP A 51 12.28 -5.39 2.76
CA ASP A 51 13.43 -4.48 2.78
C ASP A 51 13.65 -3.85 4.14
N ARG A 52 12.58 -3.60 4.88
CA ARG A 52 12.66 -3.08 6.26
C ARG A 52 12.60 -4.20 7.31
N ALA A 53 12.29 -5.44 6.91
CA ALA A 53 12.10 -6.59 7.78
C ALA A 53 11.02 -6.34 8.85
N VAL A 54 9.91 -5.73 8.45
CA VAL A 54 8.80 -5.43 9.35
C VAL A 54 7.46 -5.84 8.73
N GLY A 55 6.53 -6.24 9.57
CA GLY A 55 5.18 -6.57 9.17
C GLY A 55 4.26 -5.35 9.14
N PHE A 56 3.19 -5.46 8.39
CA PHE A 56 2.11 -4.50 8.42
C PHE A 56 0.78 -5.22 8.16
N GLY A 57 -0.30 -4.59 8.54
CA GLY A 57 -1.61 -5.14 8.27
C GLY A 57 -2.64 -4.71 9.29
N GLY A 58 -3.74 -5.40 9.29
CA GLY A 58 -4.83 -5.16 10.22
C GLY A 58 -6.18 -5.36 9.56
N ARG A 59 -7.22 -5.12 10.34
CA ARG A 59 -8.59 -5.22 9.86
C ARG A 59 -9.01 -3.89 9.25
N LEU A 60 -9.48 -3.95 8.00
CA LEU A 60 -9.95 -2.75 7.31
C LEU A 60 -11.05 -2.05 8.14
N PRO A 61 -11.07 -0.72 8.17
CA PRO A 61 -10.26 0.20 7.35
C PRO A 61 -8.91 0.63 7.94
N GLU A 62 -8.44 0.01 9.00
CA GLU A 62 -7.21 0.42 9.66
C GLU A 62 -6.07 -0.57 9.39
N LEU A 63 -4.93 -0.04 8.93
CA LEU A 63 -3.68 -0.79 8.81
C LEU A 63 -2.70 -0.27 9.85
N TYR A 64 -1.86 -1.16 10.35
CA TYR A 64 -0.80 -0.80 11.29
C TYR A 64 0.55 -1.18 10.69
N ASP A 65 1.48 -0.24 10.68
CA ASP A 65 2.86 -0.48 10.25
C ASP A 65 3.71 -0.72 11.50
N ASP A 66 4.20 -1.95 11.65
CA ASP A 66 5.00 -2.32 12.82
C ASP A 66 6.34 -1.57 12.86
N GLY A 67 6.86 -1.16 11.71
CA GLY A 67 8.10 -0.40 11.63
C GLY A 67 7.96 1.03 12.15
N ASP A 68 7.00 1.75 11.63
CA ASP A 68 6.74 3.14 12.03
C ASP A 68 5.87 3.23 13.30
N LYS A 69 5.26 2.12 13.71
CA LYS A 69 4.34 2.07 14.85
C LYS A 69 3.20 3.10 14.69
N SER A 70 2.62 3.11 13.52
CA SER A 70 1.61 4.09 13.15
C SER A 70 0.49 3.46 12.32
N PHE A 71 -0.69 4.06 12.38
CA PHE A 71 -1.86 3.62 11.64
C PHE A 71 -2.00 4.37 10.33
N ILE A 72 -2.48 3.66 9.33
CA ILE A 72 -2.87 4.20 8.02
C ILE A 72 -4.26 3.66 7.72
N SER A 73 -5.23 4.51 7.41
CA SER A 73 -6.53 4.02 6.99
C SER A 73 -6.54 3.65 5.52
N LEU A 74 -7.36 2.68 5.16
CA LEU A 74 -7.57 2.25 3.79
C LEU A 74 -9.03 1.89 3.59
N GLU A 75 -9.72 2.67 2.79
CA GLU A 75 -11.14 2.47 2.50
C GLU A 75 -11.31 2.18 1.01
N PRO A 76 -11.71 0.95 0.65
CA PRO A 76 -12.00 0.62 -0.74
C PRO A 76 -13.20 1.43 -1.27
N ASP A 77 -13.12 1.82 -2.55
CA ASP A 77 -14.19 2.53 -3.24
C ASP A 77 -14.12 2.19 -4.74
N GLY A 78 -14.83 1.15 -5.16
CA GLY A 78 -14.77 0.66 -6.53
C GLY A 78 -13.37 0.14 -6.89
N ALA A 79 -12.76 0.70 -7.92
CA ALA A 79 -11.41 0.36 -8.35
C ALA A 79 -10.34 1.24 -7.67
N SER A 80 -10.73 2.00 -6.68
CA SER A 80 -9.86 2.90 -5.93
C SER A 80 -9.89 2.58 -4.45
N ALA A 81 -8.89 3.09 -3.74
CA ALA A 81 -8.89 3.12 -2.29
C ALA A 81 -8.43 4.50 -1.85
N ARG A 82 -8.87 4.93 -0.70
CA ARG A 82 -8.46 6.20 -0.14
C ARG A 82 -8.22 6.04 1.35
N GLY A 83 -7.43 6.91 1.89
CA GLY A 83 -7.14 6.86 3.31
C GLY A 83 -6.27 8.00 3.77
N PHE A 84 -5.77 7.81 4.98
CA PHE A 84 -5.03 8.85 5.68
C PHE A 84 -3.87 8.20 6.44
N ASP A 85 -2.67 8.77 6.28
CA ASP A 85 -1.48 8.36 7.00
C ASP A 85 -1.33 9.22 8.26
N ARG A 86 -1.50 8.62 9.42
CA ARG A 86 -1.46 9.38 10.67
C ARG A 86 -0.08 9.90 11.01
N MET A 87 0.99 9.23 10.54
CA MET A 87 2.33 9.69 10.82
C MET A 87 2.66 11.00 10.09
N SER A 88 2.35 11.08 8.79
CA SER A 88 2.60 12.29 8.01
C SER A 88 1.50 13.33 8.15
N GLY A 89 0.29 12.91 8.54
CA GLY A 89 -0.86 13.79 8.60
C GLY A 89 -1.46 14.11 7.24
N HIS A 90 -1.24 13.25 6.23
CA HIS A 90 -1.71 13.49 4.88
C HIS A 90 -2.57 12.36 4.35
N ALA A 91 -3.52 12.71 3.50
CA ALA A 91 -4.39 11.76 2.80
C ALA A 91 -3.74 11.26 1.53
N TYR A 92 -4.28 10.16 1.01
CA TYR A 92 -3.90 9.60 -0.27
C TYR A 92 -5.11 9.05 -1.01
N VAL A 93 -4.96 8.87 -2.32
CA VAL A 93 -5.89 8.11 -3.16
C VAL A 93 -5.06 7.13 -3.97
N ALA A 94 -5.49 5.88 -4.03
CA ALA A 94 -4.86 4.85 -4.85
C ALA A 94 -5.83 4.37 -5.91
N GLN A 95 -5.40 4.41 -7.17
CA GLN A 95 -6.14 3.84 -8.29
C GLN A 95 -5.49 2.51 -8.64
N VAL A 96 -6.29 1.43 -8.65
CA VAL A 96 -5.77 0.08 -8.76
C VAL A 96 -6.29 -0.57 -10.04
N SER A 97 -5.38 -1.16 -10.79
CA SER A 97 -5.69 -2.04 -11.89
C SER A 97 -4.95 -3.37 -11.69
N GLU A 98 -5.09 -4.31 -12.63
CA GLU A 98 -4.60 -5.66 -12.43
C GLU A 98 -3.11 -5.73 -12.07
N ARG A 99 -2.28 -4.88 -12.68
CA ARG A 99 -0.83 -4.92 -12.48
C ARG A 99 -0.21 -3.58 -12.15
N LEU A 100 -1.03 -2.58 -11.79
CA LEU A 100 -0.54 -1.23 -11.57
C LEU A 100 -1.32 -0.58 -10.44
N VAL A 101 -0.60 0.11 -9.56
CA VAL A 101 -1.20 1.02 -8.60
C VAL A 101 -0.64 2.40 -8.85
N GLN A 102 -1.53 3.38 -9.01
CA GLN A 102 -1.16 4.79 -9.05
C GLN A 102 -1.68 5.45 -7.78
N LEU A 103 -0.77 5.99 -6.99
CA LEU A 103 -1.08 6.57 -5.70
C LEU A 103 -0.82 8.07 -5.73
N TYR A 104 -1.85 8.85 -5.42
CA TYR A 104 -1.70 10.29 -5.24
C TYR A 104 -1.46 10.58 -3.76
N ASP A 105 -0.31 11.17 -3.46
CA ASP A 105 0.09 11.58 -2.11
C ASP A 105 -0.20 13.05 -1.94
N HIS A 106 -1.20 13.39 -1.13
CA HIS A 106 -1.59 14.78 -0.91
C HIS A 106 -0.52 15.58 -0.15
N GLY A 107 0.39 14.90 0.55
CA GLY A 107 1.52 15.56 1.19
C GLY A 107 2.57 16.03 0.20
N GLU A 108 2.84 15.22 -0.83
CA GLU A 108 3.80 15.54 -1.88
C GLU A 108 3.16 16.21 -3.09
N ASN A 109 1.83 16.20 -3.16
CA ASN A 109 1.05 16.77 -4.27
C ASN A 109 1.41 16.19 -5.63
N ARG A 110 1.63 14.87 -5.70
CA ARG A 110 1.90 14.20 -6.97
C ARG A 110 1.57 12.72 -6.93
N TRP A 111 1.56 12.12 -8.12
CA TRP A 111 1.31 10.70 -8.31
C TRP A 111 2.59 9.90 -8.22
N PHE A 112 2.45 8.69 -7.66
CA PHE A 112 3.50 7.67 -7.62
C PHE A 112 2.95 6.40 -8.22
N ALA A 113 3.72 5.74 -9.08
CA ALA A 113 3.28 4.53 -9.76
C ALA A 113 4.10 3.32 -9.32
N PHE A 114 3.40 2.19 -9.19
CA PHE A 114 4.01 0.91 -8.81
C PHE A 114 3.46 -0.18 -9.72
N ASP A 115 4.35 -0.91 -10.39
CA ASP A 115 3.95 -2.15 -11.02
C ASP A 115 3.83 -3.23 -9.96
N VAL A 116 2.85 -4.10 -10.09
CA VAL A 116 2.56 -5.13 -9.09
C VAL A 116 2.93 -6.50 -9.63
N GLN A 117 3.73 -7.23 -8.85
CA GLN A 117 4.03 -8.62 -9.10
C GLN A 117 3.07 -9.47 -8.27
N ILE A 118 2.25 -10.25 -8.97
CA ILE A 118 1.30 -11.17 -8.35
C ILE A 118 2.01 -12.48 -8.06
N ALA A 119 1.77 -13.04 -6.89
CA ALA A 119 2.34 -14.32 -6.49
C ALA A 119 1.72 -15.50 -7.26
#